data_f9993ea1c219e97da9d1fb58f04e0770
#
_entry.id   f9993ea1c219e97da9d1fb58f04e0770
#
_cell.length_a   1.000
_cell.length_b   1.000
_cell.length_c   1.000
_cell.angle_alpha   90.00
_cell.angle_beta   90.00
_cell.angle_gamma   90.00
#
_symmetry.space_group_name_H-M   'P 1'
#
loop_
_entity.id
_entity.type
_entity.pdbx_description
1 polymer ?
#
loop_
_entity_poly.entity_id
_entity_poly.type
_entity_poly.pdbx_seq_one_letter_code
_entity_poly.pdbx_strand_id
1 'polypeptide(L)' 'MALWNILLAALALMLVVEGLLPFLSPKSWRSVFERATRMTDGQIRFLGLTSMIAGLAMLLLFWP' A
#
# COMPACT_ATOMS: atom_id res chain seq x y z
N MET A 1 -9.83 2.20 24.12
CA MET A 1 -9.50 1.73 22.77
C MET A 1 -8.91 0.35 22.82
N ALA A 2 -9.40 -0.56 22.02
CA ALA A 2 -8.84 -1.90 21.97
C ALA A 2 -7.49 -1.89 21.26
N LEU A 3 -6.53 -2.64 21.79
CA LEU A 3 -5.22 -2.81 21.15
C LEU A 3 -5.37 -3.29 19.70
N TRP A 4 -6.36 -4.15 19.46
CA TRP A 4 -6.64 -4.67 18.13
C TRP A 4 -6.93 -3.56 17.13
N ASN A 5 -7.73 -2.56 17.51
CA ASN A 5 -8.05 -1.43 16.62
C ASN A 5 -6.80 -0.60 16.30
N ILE A 6 -5.92 -0.43 17.28
CA ILE A 6 -4.66 0.28 17.07
C ILE A 6 -3.76 -0.48 16.09
N LEU A 7 -3.67 -1.79 16.24
CA LEU A 7 -2.88 -2.63 15.33
C LEU A 7 -3.43 -2.60 13.92
N LEU A 8 -4.74 -2.65 13.76
CA LEU A 8 -5.38 -2.56 12.45
C LEU A 8 -5.15 -1.20 11.80
N ALA A 9 -5.23 -0.12 12.58
CA ALA A 9 -4.95 1.21 12.06
C ALA A 9 -3.49 1.36 11.64
N ALA A 10 -2.57 0.79 12.41
CA ALA A 10 -1.15 0.80 12.05
C ALA A 10 -0.88 0.03 10.76
N LEU A 11 -1.50 -1.14 10.60
CA LEU A 11 -1.41 -1.93 9.38
C LEU A 11 -1.98 -1.15 8.18
N ALA A 12 -3.11 -0.48 8.39
CA ALA A 12 -3.75 0.32 7.35
C ALA A 12 -2.84 1.46 6.87
N LEU A 13 -2.19 2.16 7.81
CA LEU A 13 -1.23 3.20 7.47
C LEU A 13 -0.05 2.64 6.71
N MET A 14 0.43 1.47 7.11
CA MET A 14 1.52 0.79 6.41
C MET A 14 1.14 0.48 4.97
N LEU A 15 -0.09 0.00 4.73
CA LEU A 15 -0.58 -0.27 3.37
C LEU A 15 -0.63 1.00 2.53
N VAL A 16 -1.05 2.12 3.11
CA VAL A 16 -1.10 3.40 2.40
C VAL A 16 0.32 3.83 2.01
N VAL A 17 1.24 3.82 2.96
CA VAL A 17 2.63 4.23 2.73
C VAL A 17 3.31 3.32 1.73
N GLU A 18 3.15 2.00 1.87
CA GLU A 18 3.77 1.06 0.94
C GLU A 18 3.17 1.14 -0.46
N GLY A 19 1.92 1.52 -0.58
CA GLY A 19 1.27 1.71 -1.88
C GLY A 19 1.72 2.97 -2.60
N LEU A 20 2.17 3.99 -1.87
CA LEU A 20 2.62 5.25 -2.46
C LEU A 20 3.83 5.05 -3.37
N LEU A 21 4.80 4.25 -2.95
CA LEU A 21 6.04 4.06 -3.71
C LEU A 21 5.78 3.46 -5.10
N PRO A 22 5.07 2.33 -5.24
CA PRO A 22 4.80 1.79 -6.58
C PRO A 22 3.87 2.67 -7.39
N PHE A 23 2.99 3.45 -6.74
CA PHE A 23 2.09 4.35 -7.44
C PHE A 23 2.84 5.56 -8.02
N LEU A 24 3.69 6.21 -7.20
CA LEU A 24 4.39 7.43 -7.60
C LEU A 24 5.64 7.15 -8.43
N SER A 25 6.35 6.07 -8.14
CA SER A 25 7.61 5.76 -8.80
C SER A 25 7.74 4.27 -9.07
N PRO A 26 7.02 3.75 -10.08
CA PRO A 26 7.08 2.31 -10.39
C PRO A 26 8.48 1.85 -10.79
N LYS A 27 9.28 2.73 -11.39
CA LYS A 27 10.66 2.37 -11.78
C LYS A 27 11.54 2.13 -10.57
N SER A 28 11.46 3.00 -9.55
CA SER A 28 12.22 2.82 -8.31
C SER A 28 11.77 1.56 -7.57
N TRP A 29 10.46 1.34 -7.52
CA TRP A 29 9.90 0.16 -6.89
C TRP A 29 10.39 -1.12 -7.59
N ARG A 30 10.41 -1.09 -8.93
CA ARG A 30 10.87 -2.24 -9.72
C ARG A 30 12.34 -2.55 -9.47
N SER A 31 13.18 -1.54 -9.28
CA SER A 31 14.59 -1.76 -9.01
C SER A 31 14.83 -2.41 -7.65
N VAL A 32 13.94 -2.19 -6.70
CA VAL A 32 14.01 -2.83 -5.37
C VAL A 32 13.48 -4.27 -5.42
N PHE A 33 12.46 -4.52 -6.24
CA PHE A 33 11.80 -5.82 -6.34
C PHE A 33 12.00 -6.40 -7.74
N GLU A 34 13.08 -7.13 -7.92
CA GLU A 34 13.44 -7.71 -9.22
C GLU A 34 12.33 -8.55 -9.84
N ARG A 35 11.54 -9.24 -9.01
CA ARG A 35 10.42 -10.07 -9.48
C ARG A 35 9.34 -9.25 -10.18
N ALA A 36 9.28 -7.95 -9.91
CA ALA A 36 8.31 -7.05 -10.53
C ALA A 36 8.75 -6.57 -11.91
N THR A 37 9.92 -6.98 -12.39
CA THR A 37 10.44 -6.52 -13.68
C THR A 37 9.55 -6.90 -14.87
N ARG A 38 8.73 -7.94 -14.71
CA ARG A 38 7.80 -8.38 -15.75
C ARG A 38 6.48 -7.60 -15.76
N MET A 39 6.24 -6.81 -14.73
CA MET A 39 5.02 -6.00 -14.62
C MET A 39 5.20 -4.69 -15.38
N THR A 40 4.15 -4.24 -16.05
CA THR A 40 4.15 -2.92 -16.67
C THR A 40 4.05 -1.85 -15.58
N ASP A 41 4.46 -0.62 -15.92
CA ASP A 41 4.33 0.51 -14.98
C ASP A 41 2.87 0.72 -14.56
N GLY A 42 1.93 0.52 -15.49
CA GLY A 42 0.51 0.61 -15.17
C GLY A 42 0.06 -0.43 -14.17
N GLN A 43 0.56 -1.67 -14.28
CA GLN A 43 0.26 -2.73 -13.32
C GLN A 43 0.82 -2.42 -11.94
N ILE A 44 2.05 -1.91 -11.88
CA ILE A 44 2.69 -1.53 -10.61
C ILE A 44 1.91 -0.39 -9.95
N ARG A 45 1.49 0.61 -10.73
CA ARG A 45 0.68 1.71 -10.23
C ARG A 45 -0.67 1.24 -9.73
N PHE A 46 -1.28 0.32 -10.46
CA PHE A 46 -2.56 -0.27 -10.04
C PHE A 46 -2.42 -1.01 -8.72
N LEU A 47 -1.33 -1.76 -8.56
CA LEU A 47 -1.04 -2.45 -7.30
C LEU A 47 -0.89 -1.47 -6.15
N GLY A 48 -0.14 -0.38 -6.36
CA GLY A 48 0.03 0.65 -5.35
C GLY A 48 -1.28 1.35 -5.01
N LEU A 49 -2.07 1.69 -6.02
CA LEU A 49 -3.38 2.31 -5.81
C LEU A 49 -4.31 1.40 -5.02
N THR A 50 -4.34 0.11 -5.35
CA THR A 50 -5.14 -0.87 -4.63
C THR A 50 -4.73 -0.95 -3.16
N SER A 51 -3.42 -0.96 -2.90
CA SER A 51 -2.90 -0.99 -1.52
C SER A 51 -3.31 0.26 -0.75
N MET A 52 -3.21 1.44 -1.37
CA MET A 52 -3.62 2.68 -0.74
C MET A 52 -5.12 2.70 -0.42
N ILE A 53 -5.94 2.26 -1.36
CA ILE A 53 -7.39 2.22 -1.16
C ILE A 53 -7.75 1.24 -0.05
N ALA A 54 -7.12 0.07 -0.04
CA ALA A 54 -7.33 -0.93 1.02
C ALA A 54 -6.93 -0.35 2.38
N GLY A 55 -5.80 0.33 2.45
CA GLY A 55 -5.34 0.97 3.68
C GLY A 55 -6.30 2.06 4.17
N LEU A 56 -6.77 2.91 3.26
CA LEU A 56 -7.74 3.95 3.60
C LEU A 56 -9.06 3.35 4.09
N ALA A 57 -9.55 2.31 3.41
CA ALA A 57 -10.78 1.63 3.84
C ALA A 57 -10.61 1.06 5.25
N MET A 58 -9.48 0.44 5.54
CA MET A 58 -9.19 -0.07 6.87
C MET A 58 -9.12 1.05 7.91
N LEU A 59 -8.52 2.18 7.57
CA LEU A 59 -8.47 3.33 8.47
C LEU A 59 -9.85 3.84 8.81
N LEU A 60 -10.73 3.94 7.81
CA LEU A 60 -12.09 4.41 8.02
C LEU A 60 -12.93 3.45 8.87
N LEU A 61 -12.70 2.13 8.68
CA LEU A 61 -13.47 1.11 9.38
C LEU A 61 -12.94 0.83 10.79
N PHE A 62 -11.63 0.91 10.97
CA PHE A 62 -10.97 0.47 12.21
C PHE A 62 -10.22 1.60 12.91
N TRP A 63 -10.53 2.84 12.60
CA TRP A 63 -9.89 3.96 13.29
C TRP A 63 -10.17 3.89 14.78
N PRO A 64 -9.11 3.89 15.60
CA PRO A 64 -9.29 3.79 17.06
C PRO A 64 -9.92 5.01 17.69
#